data_3b90f17019b019670d874ce81ca8dd69
#
_entry.id   3b90f17019b019670d874ce81ca8dd69
#
_cell.length_a   1.000
_cell.length_b   1.000
_cell.length_c   1.000
_cell.angle_alpha   90.00
_cell.angle_beta   90.00
_cell.angle_gamma   90.00
#
_symmetry.space_group_name_H-M   'P 1'
#
loop_
_entity.id
_entity.type
_entity.pdbx_description
1 polymer ?
#
loop_
_entity_poly.entity_id
_entity_poly.type
_entity_poly.pdbx_seq_one_letter_code
_entity_poly.pdbx_strand_id
1 'polypeptide(L)'
;MSDVRDAAAEAAGLDTFPRLLMHHARQRPTRPAMREKEYGIWQTYTWAEVAERVRAIASGLAELGFKRGDRLAVVGDNRPRLYWSVAACQCLGGIPVMMYQDAVAQEMAYVMADAEIRFACVEDQEQVDKMLEVKDGLPLLEHVIYDDPRGLRHYNQTFLHGLDEVLEMGRIHDSHHPDFLGNEIDKGSPDDVSVMLYTSGTTGKPKGVCQSHAAFIAAARGGCSFDKLTDRDDILSYLPMAWVGDHLFSYAQALVAGFTINCPESGETVMGDLREIGPTYYFAPPRVFENLLTQVMIRMEDASRIKRGLFGHFMDVAKRCGADILDGKPVSSGDRLQYWLGNALIYGPLKNVLGLSRVRVAYTAGAAIGPDLFRFYRSIGINLKQLYGQTETCAYVCLQPDGQIKLDSVGTPAPN
;
A
#
# COMPACT_ATOMS: atom_id res chain seq x y z
N MET A 1 -34.80 2.55 8.58
CA MET A 1 -34.47 1.44 9.50
C MET A 1 -34.18 0.13 8.77
N SER A 2 -34.75 -0.14 7.60
CA SER A 2 -34.39 -1.26 6.71
C SER A 2 -32.95 -1.11 6.19
N ASP A 3 -32.59 0.05 5.63
CA ASP A 3 -31.29 0.32 5.00
C ASP A 3 -30.09 0.14 5.96
N VAL A 4 -30.26 0.44 7.25
CA VAL A 4 -29.19 0.27 8.25
C VAL A 4 -29.02 -1.21 8.66
N ARG A 5 -30.13 -1.98 8.66
CA ARG A 5 -30.06 -3.42 8.93
C ARG A 5 -29.49 -4.19 7.74
N ASP A 6 -29.84 -3.78 6.52
CA ASP A 6 -29.32 -4.40 5.30
C ASP A 6 -27.83 -4.09 5.11
N ALA A 7 -27.38 -2.87 5.38
CA ALA A 7 -25.97 -2.49 5.39
C ALA A 7 -25.17 -3.23 6.49
N ALA A 8 -25.75 -3.46 7.65
CA ALA A 8 -25.10 -4.23 8.73
C ALA A 8 -25.04 -5.73 8.40
N ALA A 9 -26.07 -6.28 7.75
CA ALA A 9 -26.09 -7.67 7.31
C ALA A 9 -25.12 -7.90 6.13
N GLU A 10 -25.02 -6.95 5.19
CA GLU A 10 -24.04 -6.97 4.12
C GLU A 10 -22.61 -6.86 4.68
N ALA A 11 -22.39 -6.02 5.68
CA ALA A 11 -21.11 -5.90 6.37
C ALA A 11 -20.72 -7.17 7.17
N ALA A 12 -21.69 -7.92 7.68
CA ALA A 12 -21.44 -9.13 8.45
C ALA A 12 -20.88 -10.29 7.61
N GLY A 13 -21.06 -10.27 6.30
CA GLY A 13 -20.48 -11.27 5.38
C GLY A 13 -19.17 -10.82 4.70
N LEU A 14 -18.69 -9.59 4.95
CA LEU A 14 -17.49 -9.01 4.34
C LEU A 14 -16.32 -8.98 5.36
N ASP A 15 -15.96 -10.13 5.88
CA ASP A 15 -15.05 -10.32 7.02
C ASP A 15 -13.70 -10.96 6.65
N THR A 16 -13.49 -11.25 5.34
CA THR A 16 -12.21 -11.67 4.79
C THR A 16 -11.85 -10.84 3.55
N PHE A 17 -10.56 -10.70 3.24
CA PHE A 17 -10.11 -9.95 2.06
C PHE A 17 -10.64 -10.54 0.74
N PRO A 18 -10.68 -11.89 0.55
CA PRO A 18 -11.34 -12.46 -0.62
C PRO A 18 -12.80 -12.04 -0.81
N ARG A 19 -13.59 -12.04 0.27
CA ARG A 19 -15.00 -11.61 0.22
C ARG A 19 -15.15 -10.14 -0.14
N LEU A 20 -14.27 -9.27 0.41
CA LEU A 20 -14.23 -7.85 0.06
C LEU A 20 -13.88 -7.64 -1.41
N LEU A 21 -12.87 -8.34 -1.96
CA LEU A 21 -12.51 -8.29 -3.37
C LEU A 21 -13.69 -8.68 -4.26
N MET A 22 -14.34 -9.81 -3.99
CA MET A 22 -15.47 -10.28 -4.78
C MET A 22 -16.70 -9.38 -4.65
N HIS A 23 -16.88 -8.72 -3.51
CA HIS A 23 -17.89 -7.68 -3.32
C HIS A 23 -17.63 -6.50 -4.27
N HIS A 24 -16.42 -5.94 -4.30
CA HIS A 24 -16.11 -4.83 -5.20
C HIS A 24 -16.22 -5.21 -6.69
N ALA A 25 -15.79 -6.42 -7.06
CA ALA A 25 -15.95 -6.90 -8.43
C ALA A 25 -17.43 -6.97 -8.88
N ARG A 26 -18.34 -7.25 -7.96
CA ARG A 26 -19.81 -7.24 -8.23
C ARG A 26 -20.42 -5.84 -8.19
N GLN A 27 -20.08 -5.05 -7.18
CA GLN A 27 -20.73 -3.75 -6.93
C GLN A 27 -20.20 -2.62 -7.84
N ARG A 28 -18.93 -2.69 -8.23
CA ARG A 28 -18.26 -1.64 -9.02
C ARG A 28 -17.31 -2.20 -10.09
N PRO A 29 -17.78 -3.13 -10.95
CA PRO A 29 -16.93 -3.91 -11.84
C PRO A 29 -16.02 -3.07 -12.75
N THR A 30 -16.50 -1.92 -13.21
CA THR A 30 -15.80 -1.04 -14.16
C THR A 30 -14.97 0.07 -13.51
N ARG A 31 -15.00 0.19 -12.17
CA ARG A 31 -14.20 1.20 -11.47
C ARG A 31 -12.75 0.74 -11.40
N PRO A 32 -11.77 1.67 -11.49
CA PRO A 32 -10.36 1.35 -11.28
C PRO A 32 -10.13 0.76 -9.89
N ALA A 33 -9.47 -0.38 -9.82
CA ALA A 33 -8.99 -0.99 -8.60
C ALA A 33 -7.49 -0.75 -8.42
N MET A 34 -6.73 -0.96 -9.49
CA MET A 34 -5.28 -0.79 -9.49
C MET A 34 -4.83 -0.09 -10.76
N ARG A 35 -3.73 0.65 -10.66
CA ARG A 35 -2.97 1.15 -11.80
C ARG A 35 -1.51 0.82 -11.62
N GLU A 36 -0.83 0.64 -12.73
CA GLU A 36 0.61 0.42 -12.81
C GLU A 36 1.18 1.31 -13.89
N LYS A 37 2.34 1.89 -13.65
CA LYS A 37 3.07 2.57 -14.71
C LYS A 37 4.10 1.62 -15.29
N GLU A 38 4.04 1.45 -16.61
CA GLU A 38 4.96 0.63 -17.38
C GLU A 38 5.36 1.36 -18.66
N TYR A 39 6.65 1.43 -18.94
CA TYR A 39 7.21 2.20 -20.07
C TYR A 39 6.66 3.64 -20.16
N GLY A 40 6.51 4.30 -19.03
CA GLY A 40 5.98 5.66 -18.91
C GLY A 40 4.46 5.80 -19.10
N ILE A 41 3.71 4.70 -19.24
CA ILE A 41 2.27 4.68 -19.51
C ILE A 41 1.52 4.02 -18.36
N TRP A 42 0.51 4.71 -17.81
CA TRP A 42 -0.35 4.15 -16.78
C TRP A 42 -1.34 3.14 -17.37
N GLN A 43 -1.19 1.88 -16.99
CA GLN A 43 -2.16 0.81 -17.21
C GLN A 43 -3.19 0.85 -16.09
N THR A 44 -4.45 0.56 -16.42
CA THR A 44 -5.54 0.56 -15.42
C THR A 44 -6.23 -0.79 -15.43
N TYR A 45 -6.42 -1.34 -14.25
CA TYR A 45 -7.15 -2.59 -14.01
C TYR A 45 -8.39 -2.30 -13.17
N THR A 46 -9.53 -2.69 -13.66
CA THR A 46 -10.82 -2.56 -12.98
C THR A 46 -11.00 -3.64 -11.91
N TRP A 47 -11.96 -3.46 -11.01
CA TRP A 47 -12.26 -4.47 -9.99
C TRP A 47 -12.66 -5.82 -10.61
N ALA A 48 -13.38 -5.82 -11.73
CA ALA A 48 -13.72 -7.06 -12.43
C ALA A 48 -12.49 -7.75 -13.00
N GLU A 49 -11.59 -7.01 -13.64
CA GLU A 49 -10.35 -7.54 -14.20
C GLU A 49 -9.41 -8.07 -13.10
N VAL A 50 -9.28 -7.34 -11.98
CA VAL A 50 -8.49 -7.81 -10.82
C VAL A 50 -9.06 -9.12 -10.28
N ALA A 51 -10.38 -9.22 -10.10
CA ALA A 51 -11.00 -10.45 -9.61
C ALA A 51 -10.84 -11.62 -10.60
N GLU A 52 -10.90 -11.38 -11.91
CA GLU A 52 -10.61 -12.41 -12.94
C GLU A 52 -9.17 -12.89 -12.86
N ARG A 53 -8.19 -11.97 -12.74
CA ARG A 53 -6.77 -12.32 -12.59
C ARG A 53 -6.51 -13.10 -11.31
N VAL A 54 -7.06 -12.66 -10.19
CA VAL A 54 -6.95 -13.35 -8.89
C VAL A 54 -7.55 -14.75 -8.98
N ARG A 55 -8.70 -14.92 -9.65
CA ARG A 55 -9.33 -16.22 -9.89
C ARG A 55 -8.38 -17.14 -10.67
N ALA A 56 -7.84 -16.65 -11.78
CA ALA A 56 -6.95 -17.43 -12.61
C ALA A 56 -5.66 -17.83 -11.87
N ILE A 57 -5.03 -16.90 -11.11
CA ILE A 57 -3.84 -17.22 -10.30
C ILE A 57 -4.19 -18.26 -9.23
N ALA A 58 -5.30 -18.09 -8.50
CA ALA A 58 -5.70 -19.03 -7.44
C ALA A 58 -5.93 -20.44 -8.00
N SER A 59 -6.64 -20.56 -9.11
CA SER A 59 -6.89 -21.85 -9.77
C SER A 59 -5.59 -22.47 -10.30
N GLY A 60 -4.66 -21.66 -10.84
CA GLY A 60 -3.33 -22.12 -11.27
C GLY A 60 -2.45 -22.59 -10.11
N LEU A 61 -2.46 -21.87 -8.98
CA LEU A 61 -1.77 -22.31 -7.76
C LEU A 61 -2.34 -23.66 -7.27
N ALA A 62 -3.66 -23.83 -7.29
CA ALA A 62 -4.30 -25.07 -6.90
C ALA A 62 -3.89 -26.24 -7.82
N GLU A 63 -3.77 -26.02 -9.14
CA GLU A 63 -3.28 -27.00 -10.10
C GLU A 63 -1.81 -27.40 -9.83
N LEU A 64 -0.98 -26.46 -9.38
CA LEU A 64 0.38 -26.74 -8.89
C LEU A 64 0.41 -27.41 -7.51
N GLY A 65 -0.74 -27.69 -6.90
CA GLY A 65 -0.84 -28.40 -5.62
C GLY A 65 -0.82 -27.51 -4.39
N PHE A 66 -1.09 -26.19 -4.51
CA PHE A 66 -1.26 -25.30 -3.36
C PHE A 66 -2.48 -25.68 -2.54
N LYS A 67 -2.34 -25.71 -1.23
CA LYS A 67 -3.39 -26.14 -0.30
C LYS A 67 -3.66 -25.06 0.77
N ARG A 68 -4.83 -25.13 1.37
CA ARG A 68 -5.19 -24.31 2.54
C ARG A 68 -4.14 -24.44 3.64
N GLY A 69 -3.68 -23.30 4.16
CA GLY A 69 -2.63 -23.22 5.16
C GLY A 69 -1.21 -23.21 4.60
N ASP A 70 -1.01 -23.43 3.29
CA ASP A 70 0.30 -23.25 2.66
C ASP A 70 0.74 -21.78 2.71
N ARG A 71 2.05 -21.57 2.71
CA ARG A 71 2.64 -20.23 2.74
C ARG A 71 3.21 -19.90 1.35
N LEU A 72 2.86 -18.72 0.87
CA LEU A 72 3.37 -18.12 -0.37
C LEU A 72 4.29 -16.95 -0.03
N ALA A 73 5.59 -17.07 -0.28
CA ALA A 73 6.48 -15.91 -0.26
C ALA A 73 6.14 -14.97 -1.42
N VAL A 74 6.08 -13.66 -1.17
CA VAL A 74 5.91 -12.64 -2.20
C VAL A 74 7.06 -11.65 -2.10
N VAL A 75 7.82 -11.50 -3.20
CA VAL A 75 9.08 -10.74 -3.24
C VAL A 75 9.14 -9.87 -4.48
N GLY A 76 9.20 -8.57 -4.30
CA GLY A 76 9.31 -7.61 -5.39
C GLY A 76 8.85 -6.22 -4.99
N ASP A 77 8.91 -5.30 -5.95
CA ASP A 77 8.34 -3.96 -5.84
C ASP A 77 6.79 -4.02 -5.86
N ASN A 78 6.17 -2.89 -5.56
CA ASN A 78 4.71 -2.79 -5.59
C ASN A 78 4.20 -2.94 -7.02
N ARG A 79 3.73 -4.14 -7.37
CA ARG A 79 3.15 -4.50 -8.67
C ARG A 79 1.74 -5.04 -8.51
N PRO A 80 0.78 -4.69 -9.36
CA PRO A 80 -0.55 -5.29 -9.33
C PRO A 80 -0.50 -6.80 -9.33
N ARG A 81 0.37 -7.41 -10.13
CA ARG A 81 0.48 -8.87 -10.28
C ARG A 81 0.93 -9.56 -8.98
N LEU A 82 1.80 -8.92 -8.19
CA LEU A 82 2.17 -9.41 -6.86
C LEU A 82 1.01 -9.27 -5.86
N TYR A 83 0.27 -8.15 -5.87
CA TYR A 83 -0.94 -8.01 -5.05
C TYR A 83 -2.04 -9.01 -5.44
N TRP A 84 -2.18 -9.34 -6.75
CA TRP A 84 -3.11 -10.39 -7.18
C TRP A 84 -2.67 -11.76 -6.66
N SER A 85 -1.38 -12.04 -6.60
CA SER A 85 -0.84 -13.29 -6.03
C SER A 85 -1.09 -13.38 -4.52
N VAL A 86 -0.97 -12.26 -3.78
CA VAL A 86 -1.40 -12.16 -2.38
C VAL A 86 -2.89 -12.52 -2.23
N ALA A 87 -3.75 -11.87 -3.01
CA ALA A 87 -5.19 -12.10 -2.96
C ALA A 87 -5.57 -13.54 -3.37
N ALA A 88 -4.89 -14.10 -4.38
CA ALA A 88 -5.09 -15.48 -4.83
C ALA A 88 -4.71 -16.50 -3.75
N CYS A 89 -3.58 -16.28 -3.08
CA CYS A 89 -3.17 -17.09 -1.92
C CYS A 89 -4.25 -17.06 -0.82
N GLN A 90 -4.75 -15.88 -0.48
CA GLN A 90 -5.81 -15.70 0.53
C GLN A 90 -7.14 -16.36 0.10
N CYS A 91 -7.49 -16.33 -1.19
CA CYS A 91 -8.68 -17.00 -1.70
C CYS A 91 -8.65 -18.51 -1.48
N LEU A 92 -7.48 -19.12 -1.50
CA LEU A 92 -7.27 -20.54 -1.21
C LEU A 92 -7.12 -20.84 0.31
N GLY A 93 -7.22 -19.81 1.16
CA GLY A 93 -6.95 -19.92 2.60
C GLY A 93 -5.47 -20.18 2.92
N GLY A 94 -4.58 -19.77 2.02
CA GLY A 94 -3.15 -19.73 2.24
C GLY A 94 -2.71 -18.45 2.95
N ILE A 95 -1.43 -18.41 3.36
CA ILE A 95 -0.84 -17.32 4.12
C ILE A 95 0.25 -16.66 3.27
N PRO A 96 0.03 -15.45 2.72
CA PRO A 96 1.09 -14.71 2.06
C PRO A 96 2.12 -14.22 3.09
N VAL A 97 3.40 -14.40 2.76
CA VAL A 97 4.56 -13.98 3.54
C VAL A 97 5.31 -12.94 2.72
N MET A 98 5.15 -11.69 3.11
CA MET A 98 5.74 -10.58 2.39
C MET A 98 7.21 -10.43 2.76
N MET A 99 8.10 -10.37 1.77
CA MET A 99 9.54 -10.30 1.98
C MET A 99 10.15 -9.07 1.32
N TYR A 100 11.25 -8.58 1.88
CA TYR A 100 12.00 -7.46 1.31
C TYR A 100 12.74 -7.89 0.04
N GLN A 101 12.53 -7.19 -1.08
CA GLN A 101 13.21 -7.46 -2.34
C GLN A 101 14.71 -7.14 -2.29
N ASP A 102 15.12 -6.21 -1.43
CA ASP A 102 16.53 -5.81 -1.23
C ASP A 102 17.28 -6.68 -0.21
N ALA A 103 16.62 -7.65 0.44
CA ALA A 103 17.27 -8.61 1.32
C ALA A 103 18.22 -9.52 0.52
N VAL A 104 19.34 -9.89 1.14
CA VAL A 104 20.25 -10.88 0.55
C VAL A 104 19.66 -12.29 0.64
N ALA A 105 20.09 -13.18 -0.27
CA ALA A 105 19.53 -14.52 -0.40
C ALA A 105 19.53 -15.32 0.91
N GLN A 106 20.59 -15.21 1.74
CA GLN A 106 20.70 -15.91 3.02
C GLN A 106 19.71 -15.40 4.08
N GLU A 107 19.38 -14.10 4.09
CA GLU A 107 18.33 -13.55 4.96
C GLU A 107 16.96 -14.04 4.52
N MET A 108 16.72 -14.08 3.20
CA MET A 108 15.50 -14.67 2.64
C MET A 108 15.37 -16.15 3.01
N ALA A 109 16.46 -16.93 2.91
CA ALA A 109 16.48 -18.34 3.28
C ALA A 109 16.04 -18.59 4.72
N TYR A 110 16.51 -17.74 5.66
CA TYR A 110 16.06 -17.82 7.05
C TYR A 110 14.54 -17.64 7.19
N VAL A 111 14.00 -16.58 6.59
CA VAL A 111 12.55 -16.30 6.64
C VAL A 111 11.75 -17.42 5.97
N MET A 112 12.22 -17.90 4.82
CA MET A 112 11.54 -18.97 4.08
C MET A 112 11.53 -20.30 4.84
N ALA A 113 12.63 -20.63 5.51
CA ALA A 113 12.72 -21.82 6.35
C ALA A 113 11.82 -21.71 7.59
N ASP A 114 11.86 -20.57 8.30
CA ASP A 114 11.08 -20.31 9.51
C ASP A 114 9.58 -20.29 9.23
N ALA A 115 9.17 -19.69 8.09
CA ALA A 115 7.79 -19.65 7.64
C ALA A 115 7.34 -20.95 6.92
N GLU A 116 8.22 -21.93 6.71
CA GLU A 116 7.90 -23.17 5.97
C GLU A 116 7.30 -22.89 4.59
N ILE A 117 7.96 -22.03 3.80
CA ILE A 117 7.51 -21.62 2.47
C ILE A 117 7.51 -22.80 1.50
N ARG A 118 6.37 -23.06 0.85
CA ARG A 118 6.25 -24.04 -0.23
C ARG A 118 6.25 -23.40 -1.61
N PHE A 119 5.69 -22.20 -1.74
CA PHE A 119 5.57 -21.45 -2.98
C PHE A 119 6.19 -20.08 -2.83
N ALA A 120 6.84 -19.57 -3.88
CA ALA A 120 7.31 -18.20 -3.93
C ALA A 120 6.81 -17.53 -5.22
N CYS A 121 6.26 -16.32 -5.11
CA CYS A 121 5.97 -15.45 -6.23
C CYS A 121 6.95 -14.28 -6.18
N VAL A 122 7.78 -14.14 -7.20
CA VAL A 122 8.89 -13.18 -7.26
C VAL A 122 8.78 -12.29 -8.49
N GLU A 123 9.26 -11.06 -8.41
CA GLU A 123 9.08 -10.09 -9.48
C GLU A 123 9.91 -10.46 -10.73
N ASP A 124 11.22 -10.54 -10.61
CA ASP A 124 12.14 -10.51 -11.74
C ASP A 124 13.33 -11.49 -11.63
N GLN A 125 14.28 -11.39 -12.57
CA GLN A 125 15.47 -12.23 -12.60
C GLN A 125 16.30 -12.12 -11.32
N GLU A 126 16.46 -10.94 -10.73
CA GLU A 126 17.25 -10.78 -9.50
C GLU A 126 16.68 -11.63 -8.37
N GLN A 127 15.35 -11.60 -8.23
CA GLN A 127 14.69 -12.38 -7.18
C GLN A 127 14.71 -13.88 -7.49
N VAL A 128 14.59 -14.27 -8.77
CA VAL A 128 14.76 -15.67 -9.20
C VAL A 128 16.16 -16.18 -8.86
N ASP A 129 17.21 -15.40 -9.14
CA ASP A 129 18.59 -15.78 -8.84
C ASP A 129 18.80 -15.99 -7.34
N LYS A 130 18.22 -15.12 -6.50
CA LYS A 130 18.24 -15.31 -5.03
C LYS A 130 17.54 -16.60 -4.60
N MET A 131 16.40 -16.95 -5.23
CA MET A 131 15.71 -18.21 -4.94
C MET A 131 16.56 -19.43 -5.35
N LEU A 132 17.20 -19.37 -6.52
CA LEU A 132 18.08 -20.44 -7.00
C LEU A 132 19.28 -20.64 -6.09
N GLU A 133 19.90 -19.56 -5.59
CA GLU A 133 21.05 -19.62 -4.68
C GLU A 133 20.72 -20.38 -3.39
N VAL A 134 19.49 -20.25 -2.87
CA VAL A 134 19.13 -20.84 -1.56
C VAL A 134 18.27 -22.10 -1.67
N LYS A 135 17.84 -22.49 -2.87
CA LYS A 135 16.91 -23.61 -3.12
C LYS A 135 17.33 -24.93 -2.49
N ASP A 136 18.62 -25.27 -2.57
CA ASP A 136 19.13 -26.52 -2.03
C ASP A 136 19.01 -26.61 -0.50
N GLY A 137 19.03 -25.47 0.19
CA GLY A 137 18.81 -25.35 1.63
C GLY A 137 17.34 -25.30 2.05
N LEU A 138 16.39 -25.26 1.10
CA LEU A 138 14.96 -25.08 1.33
C LEU A 138 14.16 -26.26 0.76
N PRO A 139 14.15 -27.42 1.43
CA PRO A 139 13.51 -28.63 0.90
C PRO A 139 12.00 -28.51 0.72
N LEU A 140 11.34 -27.62 1.49
CA LEU A 140 9.90 -27.38 1.37
C LEU A 140 9.53 -26.47 0.19
N LEU A 141 10.43 -25.65 -0.33
CA LEU A 141 10.15 -24.80 -1.49
C LEU A 141 9.97 -25.67 -2.74
N GLU A 142 8.75 -25.82 -3.20
CA GLU A 142 8.39 -26.68 -4.32
C GLU A 142 8.31 -25.90 -5.64
N HIS A 143 7.75 -24.68 -5.62
CA HIS A 143 7.50 -23.86 -6.81
C HIS A 143 7.95 -22.42 -6.61
N VAL A 144 8.59 -21.86 -7.64
CA VAL A 144 8.95 -20.45 -7.76
C VAL A 144 8.25 -19.90 -9.01
N ILE A 145 7.46 -18.84 -8.83
CA ILE A 145 6.66 -18.22 -9.89
C ILE A 145 7.23 -16.82 -10.11
N TYR A 146 7.68 -16.51 -11.32
CA TYR A 146 8.21 -15.18 -11.65
C TYR A 146 7.22 -14.35 -12.46
N ASP A 147 7.20 -13.05 -12.21
CA ASP A 147 6.33 -12.12 -12.93
C ASP A 147 6.96 -11.65 -14.25
N ASP A 148 8.17 -11.07 -14.17
CA ASP A 148 8.87 -10.55 -15.34
C ASP A 148 9.78 -11.60 -15.98
N PRO A 149 9.53 -12.03 -17.24
CA PRO A 149 10.33 -13.04 -17.93
C PRO A 149 11.67 -12.51 -18.47
N ARG A 150 11.94 -11.21 -18.38
CA ARG A 150 13.18 -10.62 -18.90
C ARG A 150 14.40 -11.20 -18.20
N GLY A 151 15.40 -11.59 -18.97
CA GLY A 151 16.61 -12.24 -18.48
C GLY A 151 16.50 -13.75 -18.25
N LEU A 152 15.30 -14.34 -18.16
CA LEU A 152 15.06 -15.74 -17.76
C LEU A 152 15.04 -16.74 -18.94
N ARG A 153 15.30 -16.31 -20.17
CA ARG A 153 15.17 -17.16 -21.37
C ARG A 153 15.94 -18.49 -21.34
N HIS A 154 17.04 -18.57 -20.57
CA HIS A 154 17.90 -19.75 -20.48
C HIS A 154 17.73 -20.54 -19.17
N TYR A 155 16.77 -20.16 -18.35
CA TYR A 155 16.45 -20.88 -17.11
C TYR A 155 15.55 -22.06 -17.45
N ASN A 156 15.88 -23.24 -16.94
CA ASN A 156 15.19 -24.50 -17.29
C ASN A 156 14.86 -25.37 -16.09
N GLN A 157 14.84 -24.79 -14.90
CA GLN A 157 14.46 -25.48 -13.67
C GLN A 157 12.98 -25.86 -13.71
N THR A 158 12.65 -27.10 -13.42
CA THR A 158 11.29 -27.63 -13.50
C THR A 158 10.34 -27.05 -12.45
N PHE A 159 10.87 -26.44 -11.39
CA PHE A 159 10.09 -25.79 -10.34
C PHE A 159 9.88 -24.30 -10.60
N LEU A 160 10.41 -23.74 -11.69
CA LEU A 160 10.32 -22.34 -12.06
C LEU A 160 9.21 -22.17 -13.11
N HIS A 161 8.24 -21.30 -12.83
CA HIS A 161 7.06 -21.07 -13.67
C HIS A 161 6.89 -19.57 -13.96
N GLY A 162 6.49 -19.22 -15.18
CA GLY A 162 6.04 -17.87 -15.48
C GLY A 162 4.64 -17.62 -14.91
N LEU A 163 4.39 -16.42 -14.37
CA LEU A 163 3.06 -16.09 -13.86
C LEU A 163 1.98 -16.14 -14.94
N ASP A 164 2.32 -15.82 -16.21
CA ASP A 164 1.39 -15.96 -17.33
C ASP A 164 1.05 -17.43 -17.63
N GLU A 165 1.98 -18.34 -17.43
CA GLU A 165 1.75 -19.78 -17.52
C GLU A 165 0.77 -20.23 -16.42
N VAL A 166 1.00 -19.79 -15.18
CA VAL A 166 0.11 -20.08 -14.03
C VAL A 166 -1.30 -19.52 -14.26
N LEU A 167 -1.42 -18.32 -14.82
CA LEU A 167 -2.70 -17.72 -15.21
C LEU A 167 -3.44 -18.59 -16.23
N GLU A 168 -2.73 -19.10 -17.26
CA GLU A 168 -3.36 -19.94 -18.28
C GLU A 168 -3.76 -21.30 -17.73
N MET A 169 -2.92 -21.95 -16.93
CA MET A 169 -3.27 -23.16 -16.19
C MET A 169 -4.55 -22.96 -15.36
N GLY A 170 -4.64 -21.82 -14.68
CA GLY A 170 -5.81 -21.49 -13.86
C GLY A 170 -7.08 -21.26 -14.68
N ARG A 171 -7.01 -20.63 -15.85
CA ARG A 171 -8.16 -20.49 -16.75
C ARG A 171 -8.66 -21.83 -17.25
N ILE A 172 -7.77 -22.74 -17.58
CA ILE A 172 -8.12 -24.10 -17.98
C ILE A 172 -8.80 -24.82 -16.82
N HIS A 173 -8.22 -24.77 -15.61
CA HIS A 173 -8.82 -25.38 -14.42
C HIS A 173 -10.23 -24.81 -14.14
N ASP A 174 -10.39 -23.48 -14.18
CA ASP A 174 -11.67 -22.80 -13.93
C ASP A 174 -12.75 -23.19 -14.96
N SER A 175 -12.37 -23.44 -16.22
CA SER A 175 -13.31 -23.89 -17.25
C SER A 175 -13.93 -25.26 -16.94
N HIS A 176 -13.18 -26.11 -16.23
CA HIS A 176 -13.64 -27.44 -15.80
C HIS A 176 -14.29 -27.42 -14.40
N HIS A 177 -13.95 -26.42 -13.58
CA HIS A 177 -14.37 -26.31 -12.18
C HIS A 177 -14.87 -24.90 -11.82
N PRO A 178 -15.96 -24.39 -12.44
CA PRO A 178 -16.39 -22.99 -12.35
C PRO A 178 -16.72 -22.52 -10.92
N ASP A 179 -17.13 -23.42 -10.04
CA ASP A 179 -17.49 -23.12 -8.66
C ASP A 179 -16.31 -23.27 -7.67
N PHE A 180 -15.13 -23.72 -8.15
CA PHE A 180 -14.00 -24.05 -7.28
C PHE A 180 -13.61 -22.88 -6.38
N LEU A 181 -13.30 -21.72 -6.96
CA LEU A 181 -12.84 -20.59 -6.17
C LEU A 181 -13.91 -20.06 -5.20
N GLY A 182 -15.18 -20.03 -5.62
CA GLY A 182 -16.30 -19.67 -4.74
C GLY A 182 -16.35 -20.55 -3.50
N ASN A 183 -16.27 -21.87 -3.71
CA ASN A 183 -16.27 -22.84 -2.63
C ASN A 183 -15.04 -22.69 -1.70
N GLU A 184 -13.85 -22.34 -2.23
CA GLU A 184 -12.67 -22.11 -1.40
C GLU A 184 -12.80 -20.82 -0.56
N ILE A 185 -13.32 -19.73 -1.13
CA ILE A 185 -13.59 -18.47 -0.40
C ILE A 185 -14.61 -18.67 0.72
N ASP A 186 -15.64 -19.47 0.46
CA ASP A 186 -16.71 -19.74 1.46
C ASP A 186 -16.20 -20.51 2.68
N LYS A 187 -15.14 -21.32 2.52
CA LYS A 187 -14.47 -22.02 3.65
C LYS A 187 -13.65 -21.07 4.54
N GLY A 188 -13.34 -19.86 4.08
CA GLY A 188 -12.50 -18.89 4.81
C GLY A 188 -13.20 -18.34 6.04
N SER A 189 -12.42 -18.15 7.12
CA SER A 189 -12.85 -17.57 8.38
C SER A 189 -12.18 -16.21 8.61
N PRO A 190 -12.85 -15.25 9.28
CA PRO A 190 -12.22 -14.01 9.72
C PRO A 190 -11.03 -14.23 10.66
N ASP A 191 -10.99 -15.35 11.36
CA ASP A 191 -9.90 -15.72 12.27
C ASP A 191 -8.71 -16.36 11.55
N ASP A 192 -8.84 -16.74 10.27
CA ASP A 192 -7.73 -17.24 9.47
C ASP A 192 -6.64 -16.19 9.37
N VAL A 193 -5.36 -16.63 9.37
CA VAL A 193 -4.21 -15.74 9.18
C VAL A 193 -4.25 -15.18 7.76
N SER A 194 -4.36 -13.87 7.64
CA SER A 194 -4.44 -13.16 6.35
C SER A 194 -3.07 -12.82 5.77
N VAL A 195 -2.07 -12.63 6.63
CA VAL A 195 -0.69 -12.30 6.23
C VAL A 195 0.28 -12.61 7.36
N MET A 196 1.51 -12.93 7.00
CA MET A 196 2.65 -13.00 7.91
C MET A 196 3.69 -11.96 7.50
N LEU A 197 4.07 -11.09 8.44
CA LEU A 197 5.03 -10.00 8.24
C LEU A 197 6.20 -10.17 9.20
N TYR A 198 7.42 -10.17 8.66
CA TYR A 198 8.62 -10.34 9.46
C TYR A 198 9.13 -9.01 10.01
N THR A 199 9.43 -8.98 11.30
CA THR A 199 10.04 -7.82 11.99
C THR A 199 11.42 -8.19 12.50
N SER A 200 12.32 -7.20 12.63
CA SER A 200 13.70 -7.40 13.09
C SER A 200 13.80 -7.92 14.52
N GLY A 201 12.70 -7.90 15.28
CA GLY A 201 12.65 -8.40 16.66
C GLY A 201 13.74 -7.84 17.58
N THR A 202 13.54 -7.90 18.89
CA THR A 202 14.54 -7.45 19.89
C THR A 202 15.65 -8.46 20.12
N THR A 203 15.58 -9.66 19.55
CA THR A 203 16.49 -10.80 19.81
C THR A 203 17.46 -11.10 18.68
N GLY A 204 17.55 -10.26 17.65
CA GLY A 204 18.52 -10.34 16.57
C GLY A 204 18.11 -11.18 15.35
N LYS A 205 17.15 -12.11 15.47
CA LYS A 205 16.58 -12.82 14.32
C LYS A 205 15.20 -12.30 14.00
N PRO A 206 14.83 -12.16 12.71
CA PRO A 206 13.48 -11.78 12.31
C PRO A 206 12.42 -12.74 12.86
N LYS A 207 11.24 -12.22 13.22
CA LYS A 207 10.08 -12.99 13.72
C LYS A 207 8.88 -12.71 12.85
N GLY A 208 8.16 -13.77 12.48
CA GLY A 208 6.90 -13.67 11.73
C GLY A 208 5.74 -13.25 12.63
N VAL A 209 5.15 -12.09 12.35
CA VAL A 209 3.93 -11.60 12.98
C VAL A 209 2.75 -12.06 12.13
N CYS A 210 1.92 -12.94 12.67
CA CYS A 210 0.71 -13.44 12.03
C CYS A 210 -0.46 -12.55 12.41
N GLN A 211 -1.19 -12.05 11.40
CA GLN A 211 -2.38 -11.23 11.59
C GLN A 211 -3.58 -11.84 10.87
N SER A 212 -4.72 -11.88 11.54
CA SER A 212 -5.97 -12.43 10.96
C SER A 212 -6.64 -11.43 10.01
N HIS A 213 -7.55 -11.94 9.17
CA HIS A 213 -8.44 -11.09 8.38
C HIS A 213 -9.22 -10.11 9.27
N ALA A 214 -9.80 -10.61 10.37
CA ALA A 214 -10.58 -9.79 11.30
C ALA A 214 -9.76 -8.62 11.84
N ALA A 215 -8.53 -8.86 12.29
CA ALA A 215 -7.68 -7.83 12.88
C ALA A 215 -7.35 -6.71 11.87
N PHE A 216 -6.90 -7.07 10.66
CA PHE A 216 -6.58 -6.08 9.63
C PHE A 216 -7.81 -5.35 9.11
N ILE A 217 -8.93 -6.05 8.91
CA ILE A 217 -10.17 -5.42 8.43
C ILE A 217 -10.73 -4.47 9.48
N ALA A 218 -10.65 -4.79 10.77
CA ALA A 218 -11.04 -3.88 11.85
C ALA A 218 -10.17 -2.62 11.85
N ALA A 219 -8.84 -2.76 11.81
CA ALA A 219 -7.93 -1.63 11.74
C ALA A 219 -8.16 -0.77 10.47
N ALA A 220 -8.35 -1.41 9.31
CA ALA A 220 -8.63 -0.72 8.05
C ALA A 220 -9.96 0.03 8.09
N ARG A 221 -11.04 -0.57 8.61
CA ARG A 221 -12.35 0.09 8.80
C ARG A 221 -12.25 1.28 9.75
N GLY A 222 -11.54 1.11 10.87
CA GLY A 222 -11.28 2.19 11.82
C GLY A 222 -10.58 3.38 11.16
N GLY A 223 -9.48 3.13 10.44
CA GLY A 223 -8.74 4.16 9.69
C GLY A 223 -9.56 4.80 8.57
N CYS A 224 -10.29 4.01 7.76
CA CYS A 224 -11.17 4.53 6.71
C CYS A 224 -12.26 5.44 7.28
N SER A 225 -12.89 5.06 8.39
CA SER A 225 -13.90 5.87 9.07
C SER A 225 -13.30 7.16 9.64
N PHE A 226 -12.12 7.06 10.27
CA PHE A 226 -11.43 8.19 10.89
C PHE A 226 -11.06 9.28 9.87
N ASP A 227 -10.52 8.87 8.71
CA ASP A 227 -10.08 9.76 7.63
C ASP A 227 -11.15 9.99 6.56
N LYS A 228 -12.33 9.39 6.71
CA LYS A 228 -13.46 9.45 5.76
C LYS A 228 -13.02 9.05 4.36
N LEU A 229 -12.29 7.93 4.26
CA LEU A 229 -11.86 7.38 2.98
C LEU A 229 -13.04 6.74 2.25
N THR A 230 -13.06 6.89 0.93
CA THR A 230 -14.12 6.43 0.04
C THR A 230 -13.53 5.83 -1.24
N ASP A 231 -14.37 5.28 -2.10
CA ASP A 231 -14.02 4.77 -3.43
C ASP A 231 -13.54 5.87 -4.42
N ARG A 232 -13.53 7.14 -4.00
CA ARG A 232 -13.02 8.28 -4.78
C ARG A 232 -11.59 8.66 -4.42
N ASP A 233 -11.07 8.05 -3.36
CA ASP A 233 -9.69 8.26 -2.95
C ASP A 233 -8.74 7.43 -3.83
N ASP A 234 -7.48 7.77 -3.78
CA ASP A 234 -6.40 7.01 -4.40
C ASP A 234 -5.09 7.18 -3.62
N ILE A 235 -4.25 6.17 -3.65
CA ILE A 235 -2.94 6.14 -2.99
C ILE A 235 -1.85 5.80 -4.02
N LEU A 236 -0.64 6.33 -3.82
CA LEU A 236 0.56 5.80 -4.47
C LEU A 236 1.20 4.75 -3.55
N SER A 237 1.22 3.51 -4.01
CA SER A 237 1.77 2.36 -3.28
C SER A 237 3.23 2.17 -3.68
N TYR A 238 4.15 2.55 -2.81
CA TYR A 238 5.60 2.50 -3.04
C TYR A 238 6.41 2.12 -1.79
N LEU A 239 5.71 1.91 -0.68
CA LEU A 239 6.36 1.38 0.52
C LEU A 239 6.69 -0.10 0.30
N PRO A 240 7.76 -0.62 0.89
CA PRO A 240 8.07 -2.05 0.78
C PRO A 240 6.85 -2.91 1.12
N MET A 241 6.51 -3.86 0.27
CA MET A 241 5.36 -4.76 0.48
C MET A 241 5.49 -5.56 1.80
N ALA A 242 6.71 -5.77 2.29
CA ALA A 242 7.01 -6.40 3.58
C ALA A 242 6.65 -5.52 4.80
N TRP A 243 6.34 -4.25 4.62
CA TRP A 243 5.94 -3.37 5.71
C TRP A 243 4.45 -3.48 6.00
N VAL A 244 4.12 -3.51 7.30
CA VAL A 244 2.73 -3.42 7.76
C VAL A 244 2.02 -2.16 7.24
N GLY A 245 2.77 -1.08 7.03
CA GLY A 245 2.25 0.16 6.44
C GLY A 245 1.72 -0.03 5.03
N ASP A 246 2.45 -0.71 4.14
CA ASP A 246 1.95 -1.01 2.80
C ASP A 246 0.70 -1.89 2.87
N HIS A 247 0.76 -2.98 3.64
CA HIS A 247 -0.36 -3.90 3.76
C HIS A 247 -1.63 -3.23 4.29
N LEU A 248 -1.50 -2.29 5.25
CA LEU A 248 -2.66 -1.54 5.75
C LEU A 248 -3.12 -0.45 4.77
N PHE A 249 -2.20 0.50 4.42
CA PHE A 249 -2.57 1.72 3.70
C PHE A 249 -2.92 1.46 2.23
N SER A 250 -2.19 0.54 1.57
CA SER A 250 -2.42 0.23 0.17
C SER A 250 -3.42 -0.91 -0.01
N TYR A 251 -3.21 -2.07 0.64
CA TYR A 251 -4.00 -3.26 0.39
C TYR A 251 -5.31 -3.33 1.20
N ALA A 252 -5.23 -3.32 2.53
CA ALA A 252 -6.38 -3.55 3.39
C ALA A 252 -7.42 -2.42 3.31
N GLN A 253 -6.98 -1.16 3.36
CA GLN A 253 -7.89 -0.01 3.27
C GLN A 253 -8.50 0.14 1.87
N ALA A 254 -7.77 -0.21 0.80
CA ALA A 254 -8.34 -0.22 -0.55
C ALA A 254 -9.46 -1.27 -0.67
N LEU A 255 -9.26 -2.46 -0.11
CA LEU A 255 -10.29 -3.50 -0.10
C LEU A 255 -11.49 -3.14 0.81
N VAL A 256 -11.29 -2.33 1.85
CA VAL A 256 -12.40 -1.87 2.71
C VAL A 256 -13.16 -0.72 2.06
N ALA A 257 -12.48 0.31 1.56
CA ALA A 257 -13.11 1.53 1.04
C ALA A 257 -13.41 1.48 -0.46
N GLY A 258 -12.71 0.64 -1.23
CA GLY A 258 -12.86 0.50 -2.67
C GLY A 258 -12.13 1.55 -3.48
N PHE A 259 -11.09 2.19 -2.96
CA PHE A 259 -10.29 3.17 -3.67
C PHE A 259 -9.20 2.53 -4.56
N THR A 260 -8.55 3.36 -5.38
CA THR A 260 -7.57 2.89 -6.35
C THR A 260 -6.16 2.87 -5.76
N ILE A 261 -5.44 1.75 -5.95
CA ILE A 261 -4.01 1.60 -5.67
C ILE A 261 -3.23 1.95 -6.95
N ASN A 262 -2.26 2.85 -6.86
CA ASN A 262 -1.39 3.19 -7.98
C ASN A 262 0.04 2.71 -7.68
N CYS A 263 0.57 1.81 -8.49
CA CYS A 263 1.92 1.28 -8.39
C CYS A 263 2.86 2.08 -9.31
N PRO A 264 3.95 2.67 -8.80
CA PRO A 264 4.90 3.42 -9.61
C PRO A 264 5.69 2.50 -10.56
N GLU A 265 6.32 3.07 -11.57
CA GLU A 265 7.13 2.30 -12.53
C GLU A 265 8.38 1.68 -11.87
N SER A 266 9.05 2.45 -11.01
CA SER A 266 10.22 1.99 -10.25
C SER A 266 10.47 2.89 -9.04
N GLY A 267 11.37 2.46 -8.14
CA GLY A 267 11.82 3.29 -7.02
C GLY A 267 12.43 4.63 -7.47
N GLU A 268 13.08 4.68 -8.64
CA GLU A 268 13.68 5.90 -9.20
C GLU A 268 12.63 6.88 -9.73
N THR A 269 11.51 6.37 -10.25
CA THR A 269 10.46 7.20 -10.86
C THR A 269 9.40 7.67 -9.87
N VAL A 270 9.34 7.12 -8.66
CA VAL A 270 8.31 7.39 -7.62
C VAL A 270 7.96 8.88 -7.51
N MET A 271 8.97 9.77 -7.54
CA MET A 271 8.73 11.21 -7.41
C MET A 271 8.07 11.83 -8.65
N GLY A 272 8.32 11.27 -9.84
CA GLY A 272 7.64 11.64 -11.09
C GLY A 272 6.20 11.14 -11.06
N ASP A 273 6.03 9.88 -10.70
CA ASP A 273 4.76 9.18 -10.65
C ASP A 273 3.82 9.76 -9.60
N LEU A 274 4.36 10.19 -8.44
CA LEU A 274 3.64 10.93 -7.42
C LEU A 274 3.03 12.24 -7.97
N ARG A 275 3.77 12.96 -8.82
CA ARG A 275 3.28 14.21 -9.44
C ARG A 275 2.19 13.95 -10.48
N GLU A 276 2.32 12.87 -11.25
CA GLU A 276 1.36 12.50 -12.29
C GLU A 276 0.03 12.04 -11.68
N ILE A 277 0.08 11.19 -10.66
CA ILE A 277 -1.11 10.68 -9.98
C ILE A 277 -1.72 11.73 -9.06
N GLY A 278 -0.89 12.44 -8.28
CA GLY A 278 -1.36 13.38 -7.27
C GLY A 278 -2.36 12.72 -6.32
N PRO A 279 -1.98 11.73 -5.50
CA PRO A 279 -2.90 10.94 -4.70
C PRO A 279 -3.69 11.81 -3.72
N THR A 280 -4.88 11.34 -3.32
CA THR A 280 -5.72 12.02 -2.30
C THR A 280 -5.36 11.58 -0.89
N TYR A 281 -4.81 10.40 -0.75
CA TYR A 281 -4.33 9.79 0.49
C TYR A 281 -2.87 9.42 0.34
N TYR A 282 -2.02 9.86 1.29
CA TYR A 282 -0.58 9.70 1.15
C TYR A 282 0.08 9.30 2.46
N PHE A 283 0.91 8.28 2.43
CA PHE A 283 1.77 7.89 3.56
C PHE A 283 3.23 7.93 3.16
N ALA A 284 4.08 8.55 3.98
CA ALA A 284 5.51 8.57 3.76
C ALA A 284 6.29 8.63 5.07
N PRO A 285 7.45 7.96 5.16
CA PRO A 285 8.41 8.18 6.25
C PRO A 285 8.92 9.63 6.26
N PRO A 286 9.38 10.15 7.41
CA PRO A 286 9.88 11.53 7.53
C PRO A 286 10.95 11.89 6.49
N ARG A 287 11.85 10.97 6.18
CA ARG A 287 12.93 11.16 5.19
C ARG A 287 12.42 11.54 3.79
N VAL A 288 11.27 11.03 3.39
CA VAL A 288 10.68 11.39 2.09
C VAL A 288 10.24 12.86 2.11
N PHE A 289 9.61 13.31 3.18
CA PHE A 289 9.24 14.72 3.36
C PHE A 289 10.47 15.64 3.43
N GLU A 290 11.55 15.22 4.09
CA GLU A 290 12.83 15.95 4.10
C GLU A 290 13.40 16.10 2.70
N ASN A 291 13.47 15.02 1.94
CA ASN A 291 13.98 15.03 0.56
C ASN A 291 13.14 15.94 -0.35
N LEU A 292 11.82 15.89 -0.23
CA LEU A 292 10.92 16.78 -0.96
C LEU A 292 11.17 18.25 -0.65
N LEU A 293 11.29 18.62 0.64
CA LEU A 293 11.59 19.98 1.05
C LEU A 293 12.97 20.44 0.57
N THR A 294 13.98 19.58 0.69
CA THR A 294 15.34 19.85 0.23
C THR A 294 15.38 20.20 -1.25
N GLN A 295 14.68 19.45 -2.09
CA GLN A 295 14.57 19.75 -3.53
C GLN A 295 13.93 21.12 -3.79
N VAL A 296 12.93 21.51 -2.99
CA VAL A 296 12.31 22.83 -3.10
C VAL A 296 13.32 23.92 -2.74
N MET A 297 14.04 23.75 -1.63
CA MET A 297 15.01 24.75 -1.16
C MET A 297 16.15 24.96 -2.15
N ILE A 298 16.72 23.88 -2.71
CA ILE A 298 17.76 23.95 -3.75
C ILE A 298 17.25 24.76 -4.95
N ARG A 299 16.04 24.44 -5.47
CA ARG A 299 15.46 25.18 -6.60
C ARG A 299 15.18 26.65 -6.28
N MET A 300 14.91 26.98 -5.02
CA MET A 300 14.69 28.35 -4.60
C MET A 300 16.00 29.14 -4.44
N GLU A 301 17.13 28.50 -4.12
CA GLU A 301 18.45 29.14 -4.14
C GLU A 301 18.84 29.60 -5.55
N ASP A 302 18.50 28.80 -6.57
CA ASP A 302 18.76 29.14 -7.98
C ASP A 302 17.72 30.10 -8.58
N ALA A 303 16.67 30.45 -7.84
CA ALA A 303 15.61 31.30 -8.33
C ALA A 303 16.02 32.79 -8.37
N SER A 304 15.40 33.58 -9.25
CA SER A 304 15.60 35.03 -9.30
C SER A 304 15.29 35.72 -7.96
N ARG A 305 15.92 36.88 -7.71
CA ARG A 305 15.70 37.66 -6.47
C ARG A 305 14.22 37.97 -6.22
N ILE A 306 13.44 38.24 -7.27
CA ILE A 306 12.00 38.50 -7.18
C ILE A 306 11.26 37.24 -6.68
N LYS A 307 11.54 36.09 -7.30
CA LYS A 307 10.91 34.84 -6.90
C LYS A 307 11.26 34.47 -5.45
N ARG A 308 12.52 34.61 -5.04
CA ARG A 308 12.94 34.37 -3.66
C ARG A 308 12.26 35.30 -2.67
N GLY A 309 12.17 36.60 -2.98
CA GLY A 309 11.47 37.57 -2.12
C GLY A 309 9.98 37.25 -1.99
N LEU A 310 9.32 36.91 -3.09
CA LEU A 310 7.90 36.52 -3.08
C LEU A 310 7.69 35.22 -2.28
N PHE A 311 8.52 34.22 -2.51
CA PHE A 311 8.49 32.96 -1.75
C PHE A 311 8.68 33.23 -0.26
N GLY A 312 9.70 33.97 0.15
CA GLY A 312 9.95 34.31 1.55
C GLY A 312 8.74 35.00 2.21
N HIS A 313 8.22 36.07 1.55
CA HIS A 313 7.06 36.79 2.07
C HIS A 313 5.85 35.87 2.31
N PHE A 314 5.47 35.06 1.32
CA PHE A 314 4.31 34.19 1.47
C PHE A 314 4.58 33.01 2.44
N MET A 315 5.82 32.50 2.53
CA MET A 315 6.16 31.50 3.54
C MET A 315 6.05 32.06 4.97
N ASP A 316 6.36 33.34 5.20
CA ASP A 316 6.13 33.97 6.50
C ASP A 316 4.63 34.10 6.81
N VAL A 317 3.79 34.42 5.81
CA VAL A 317 2.33 34.38 5.95
C VAL A 317 1.85 32.95 6.27
N ALA A 318 2.34 31.94 5.54
CA ALA A 318 2.00 30.55 5.77
C ALA A 318 2.33 30.11 7.21
N LYS A 319 3.55 30.38 7.66
CA LYS A 319 3.99 30.05 9.02
C LYS A 319 3.13 30.71 10.10
N ARG A 320 2.63 31.94 9.86
CA ARG A 320 1.82 32.71 10.82
C ARG A 320 0.40 32.17 10.95
N CYS A 321 -0.25 31.75 9.85
CA CYS A 321 -1.68 31.45 9.88
C CYS A 321 -2.08 30.17 9.13
N GLY A 322 -1.20 29.54 8.37
CA GLY A 322 -1.58 28.43 7.47
C GLY A 322 -2.08 27.20 8.21
N ALA A 323 -1.43 26.80 9.30
CA ALA A 323 -1.88 25.66 10.12
C ALA A 323 -3.22 25.94 10.81
N ASP A 324 -3.45 27.17 11.30
CA ASP A 324 -4.72 27.55 11.92
C ASP A 324 -5.87 27.58 10.89
N ILE A 325 -5.59 28.06 9.66
CA ILE A 325 -6.57 27.99 8.56
C ILE A 325 -6.89 26.52 8.22
N LEU A 326 -5.88 25.67 8.16
CA LEU A 326 -6.05 24.22 7.88
C LEU A 326 -6.90 23.55 8.97
N ASP A 327 -6.68 23.91 10.23
CA ASP A 327 -7.42 23.38 11.38
C ASP A 327 -8.79 24.04 11.61
N GLY A 328 -9.21 24.94 10.71
CA GLY A 328 -10.50 25.64 10.82
C GLY A 328 -10.57 26.66 11.96
N LYS A 329 -9.43 27.06 12.53
CA LYS A 329 -9.36 28.06 13.60
C LYS A 329 -9.59 29.46 13.07
N PRO A 330 -10.05 30.42 13.91
CA PRO A 330 -10.24 31.79 13.50
C PRO A 330 -8.90 32.50 13.24
N VAL A 331 -8.81 33.16 12.08
CA VAL A 331 -7.68 34.03 11.69
C VAL A 331 -8.21 35.37 11.19
N SER A 332 -7.38 36.41 11.19
CA SER A 332 -7.77 37.72 10.68
C SER A 332 -8.16 37.69 9.21
N SER A 333 -9.09 38.54 8.79
CA SER A 333 -9.50 38.62 7.38
C SER A 333 -8.34 39.01 6.45
N GLY A 334 -7.41 39.84 6.95
CA GLY A 334 -6.19 40.23 6.22
C GLY A 334 -5.25 39.03 6.01
N ASP A 335 -5.01 38.20 7.03
CA ASP A 335 -4.19 37.01 6.91
C ASP A 335 -4.83 35.98 5.98
N ARG A 336 -6.17 35.81 6.04
CA ARG A 336 -6.90 34.91 5.17
C ARG A 336 -6.78 35.34 3.70
N LEU A 337 -6.88 36.64 3.41
CA LEU A 337 -6.69 37.15 2.06
C LEU A 337 -5.24 36.94 1.57
N GLN A 338 -4.24 37.25 2.41
CA GLN A 338 -2.83 37.05 2.06
C GLN A 338 -2.54 35.57 1.85
N TYR A 339 -3.07 34.68 2.69
CA TYR A 339 -2.92 33.24 2.54
C TYR A 339 -3.56 32.73 1.24
N TRP A 340 -4.75 33.24 0.87
CA TRP A 340 -5.40 32.90 -0.39
C TRP A 340 -4.56 33.34 -1.59
N LEU A 341 -3.99 34.55 -1.58
CA LEU A 341 -3.03 35.00 -2.60
C LEU A 341 -1.78 34.14 -2.62
N GLY A 342 -1.23 33.80 -1.46
CA GLY A 342 -0.09 32.90 -1.32
C GLY A 342 -0.41 31.49 -1.88
N ASN A 343 -1.62 31.00 -1.70
CA ASN A 343 -2.03 29.72 -2.27
C ASN A 343 -2.08 29.76 -3.82
N ALA A 344 -2.58 30.85 -4.40
CA ALA A 344 -2.62 31.03 -5.84
C ALA A 344 -1.22 31.16 -6.46
N LEU A 345 -0.31 31.87 -5.80
CA LEU A 345 0.99 32.24 -6.38
C LEU A 345 2.14 31.30 -5.99
N ILE A 346 2.09 30.72 -4.77
CA ILE A 346 3.20 29.95 -4.19
C ILE A 346 2.76 28.55 -3.76
N TYR A 347 1.80 28.41 -2.80
CA TYR A 347 1.54 27.10 -2.16
C TYR A 347 0.87 26.11 -3.12
N GLY A 348 -0.06 26.56 -3.96
CA GLY A 348 -0.72 25.71 -4.98
C GLY A 348 0.28 25.15 -5.99
N PRO A 349 1.06 26.02 -6.69
CA PRO A 349 2.15 25.58 -7.57
C PRO A 349 3.17 24.68 -6.85
N LEU A 350 3.53 25.00 -5.59
CA LEU A 350 4.46 24.20 -4.82
C LEU A 350 3.89 22.79 -4.54
N LYS A 351 2.66 22.69 -4.06
CA LYS A 351 1.99 21.40 -3.84
C LYS A 351 1.89 20.59 -5.12
N ASN A 352 1.67 21.24 -6.26
CA ASN A 352 1.63 20.56 -7.56
C ASN A 352 3.01 19.98 -7.95
N VAL A 353 4.08 20.74 -7.77
CA VAL A 353 5.46 20.27 -8.02
C VAL A 353 5.85 19.12 -7.07
N LEU A 354 5.30 19.12 -5.85
CA LEU A 354 5.51 18.05 -4.88
C LEU A 354 4.63 16.81 -5.13
N GLY A 355 3.65 16.88 -6.03
CA GLY A 355 2.67 15.81 -6.24
C GLY A 355 1.59 15.73 -5.15
N LEU A 356 1.47 16.76 -4.31
CA LEU A 356 0.62 16.77 -3.11
C LEU A 356 -0.59 17.72 -3.24
N SER A 357 -0.91 18.19 -4.46
CA SER A 357 -1.98 19.17 -4.67
C SER A 357 -3.38 18.64 -4.34
N ARG A 358 -3.62 17.35 -4.53
CA ARG A 358 -4.89 16.68 -4.27
C ARG A 358 -4.95 16.00 -2.90
N VAL A 359 -3.83 15.94 -2.17
CA VAL A 359 -3.75 15.25 -0.89
C VAL A 359 -4.74 15.84 0.10
N ARG A 360 -5.66 15.02 0.56
CA ARG A 360 -6.68 15.33 1.55
C ARG A 360 -6.22 14.97 2.96
N VAL A 361 -5.52 13.85 3.07
CA VAL A 361 -4.90 13.35 4.30
C VAL A 361 -3.54 12.79 3.96
N ALA A 362 -2.53 13.19 4.73
CA ALA A 362 -1.19 12.61 4.67
C ALA A 362 -0.75 12.14 6.06
N TYR A 363 -0.03 11.03 6.10
CA TYR A 363 0.57 10.50 7.32
C TYR A 363 2.07 10.37 7.22
N THR A 364 2.72 10.51 8.36
CA THR A 364 4.12 10.14 8.57
C THR A 364 4.27 9.30 9.84
N ALA A 365 5.13 8.30 9.78
CA ALA A 365 5.44 7.40 10.90
C ALA A 365 6.79 6.71 10.71
N GLY A 366 7.13 5.82 11.64
CA GLY A 366 8.37 5.05 11.66
C GLY A 366 9.53 5.77 12.36
N ALA A 367 9.54 7.10 12.34
CA ALA A 367 10.45 7.96 13.09
C ALA A 367 9.78 9.29 13.41
N ALA A 368 10.35 10.06 14.34
CA ALA A 368 9.86 11.40 14.62
C ALA A 368 10.18 12.34 13.45
N ILE A 369 9.17 13.03 12.93
CA ILE A 369 9.35 14.13 12.00
C ILE A 369 9.70 15.40 12.78
N GLY A 370 10.78 16.07 12.47
CA GLY A 370 11.15 17.30 13.17
C GLY A 370 10.02 18.36 13.12
N PRO A 371 9.85 19.17 14.18
CA PRO A 371 8.73 20.11 14.28
C PRO A 371 8.71 21.15 13.15
N ASP A 372 9.86 21.56 12.65
CA ASP A 372 9.96 22.56 11.57
C ASP A 372 9.51 21.98 10.22
N LEU A 373 9.89 20.74 9.93
CA LEU A 373 9.45 20.02 8.74
C LEU A 373 7.93 19.81 8.77
N PHE A 374 7.42 19.38 9.92
CA PHE A 374 5.99 19.17 10.12
C PHE A 374 5.19 20.46 9.95
N ARG A 375 5.66 21.58 10.58
CA ARG A 375 5.06 22.90 10.43
C ARG A 375 5.07 23.38 8.99
N PHE A 376 6.18 23.14 8.25
CA PHE A 376 6.28 23.55 6.86
C PHE A 376 5.11 23.01 6.04
N TYR A 377 4.91 21.67 6.04
CA TYR A 377 3.86 21.05 5.24
C TYR A 377 2.46 21.51 5.66
N ARG A 378 2.20 21.57 6.95
CA ARG A 378 0.91 22.06 7.44
C ARG A 378 0.65 23.53 7.10
N SER A 379 1.69 24.37 7.15
CA SER A 379 1.58 25.78 6.83
C SER A 379 1.16 26.05 5.38
N ILE A 380 1.59 25.23 4.44
CA ILE A 380 1.18 25.34 3.03
C ILE A 380 -0.14 24.61 2.71
N GLY A 381 -0.85 24.12 3.74
CA GLY A 381 -2.18 23.54 3.62
C GLY A 381 -2.21 22.06 3.31
N ILE A 382 -1.15 21.31 3.62
CA ILE A 382 -1.16 19.84 3.56
C ILE A 382 -1.57 19.30 4.92
N ASN A 383 -2.66 18.54 4.97
CA ASN A 383 -3.15 17.91 6.20
C ASN A 383 -2.25 16.72 6.60
N LEU A 384 -1.01 17.06 6.96
CA LEU A 384 -0.04 16.08 7.43
C LEU A 384 -0.32 15.77 8.90
N LYS A 385 -0.38 14.49 9.21
CA LYS A 385 -0.60 13.93 10.56
C LYS A 385 0.55 13.00 10.93
N GLN A 386 0.77 12.84 12.22
CA GLN A 386 1.63 11.76 12.73
C GLN A 386 0.76 10.59 13.19
N LEU A 387 1.31 9.41 13.10
CA LEU A 387 0.75 8.22 13.73
C LEU A 387 1.86 7.45 14.47
N TYR A 388 1.44 6.66 15.43
CA TYR A 388 2.27 5.64 16.05
C TYR A 388 1.61 4.28 15.85
N GLY A 389 2.43 3.29 15.50
CA GLY A 389 1.99 1.93 15.33
C GLY A 389 3.15 0.95 15.15
N GLN A 390 2.80 -0.32 15.09
CA GLN A 390 3.73 -1.42 14.94
C GLN A 390 3.04 -2.59 14.22
N THR A 391 3.82 -3.57 13.75
CA THR A 391 3.29 -4.69 12.99
C THR A 391 2.29 -5.50 13.80
N GLU A 392 2.55 -5.69 15.09
CA GLU A 392 1.71 -6.47 16.02
C GLU A 392 0.32 -5.86 16.27
N THR A 393 0.15 -4.57 15.93
CA THR A 393 -1.13 -3.83 16.08
C THR A 393 -1.78 -3.47 14.74
N CYS A 394 -1.46 -4.19 13.66
CA CYS A 394 -1.93 -3.87 12.32
C CYS A 394 -1.69 -2.40 11.94
N ALA A 395 -0.51 -1.87 12.24
CA ALA A 395 0.00 -0.52 12.03
C ALA A 395 -0.61 0.58 12.92
N TYR A 396 -1.78 0.41 13.54
CA TYR A 396 -2.41 1.49 14.29
C TYR A 396 -2.37 1.30 15.81
N VAL A 397 -1.80 2.28 16.52
CA VAL A 397 -1.93 2.44 17.97
C VAL A 397 -2.52 3.83 18.28
N CYS A 398 -1.95 4.89 17.70
CA CYS A 398 -2.42 6.26 17.89
C CYS A 398 -2.49 7.01 16.56
N LEU A 399 -3.50 7.86 16.40
CA LEU A 399 -3.74 8.73 15.25
C LEU A 399 -4.05 10.15 15.70
N GLN A 400 -3.65 11.14 14.91
CA GLN A 400 -3.98 12.55 15.18
C GLN A 400 -5.33 12.92 14.54
N PRO A 401 -6.35 13.31 15.32
CA PRO A 401 -7.63 13.78 14.78
C PRO A 401 -7.50 15.12 14.06
N ASP A 402 -8.32 15.36 13.04
CA ASP A 402 -8.41 16.64 12.35
C ASP A 402 -8.71 17.78 13.35
N GLY A 403 -8.05 18.93 13.19
CA GLY A 403 -8.19 20.09 14.05
C GLY A 403 -7.56 19.98 15.45
N GLN A 404 -7.00 18.82 15.82
CA GLN A 404 -6.35 18.57 17.11
C GLN A 404 -4.88 18.16 16.97
N ILE A 405 -4.26 18.55 15.88
CA ILE A 405 -2.88 18.19 15.57
C ILE A 405 -1.90 18.89 16.51
N LYS A 406 -0.99 18.13 17.12
CA LYS A 406 0.10 18.62 17.96
C LYS A 406 1.44 18.16 17.40
N LEU A 407 2.44 19.03 17.46
CA LEU A 407 3.77 18.77 16.88
C LEU A 407 4.57 17.70 17.65
N ASP A 408 4.30 17.58 18.93
CA ASP A 408 5.00 16.75 19.93
C ASP A 408 4.19 15.51 20.34
N SER A 409 3.18 15.15 19.57
CA SER A 409 2.27 14.03 19.87
C SER A 409 2.00 13.19 18.63
N VAL A 410 1.74 11.92 18.84
CA VAL A 410 1.26 10.99 17.82
C VAL A 410 -0.26 10.83 17.81
N GLY A 411 -0.97 11.59 18.66
CA GLY A 411 -2.42 11.65 18.68
C GLY A 411 -3.08 10.88 19.84
N THR A 412 -4.30 10.45 19.60
CA THR A 412 -5.15 9.67 20.52
C THR A 412 -5.19 8.21 20.10
N PRO A 413 -5.65 7.29 20.96
CA PRO A 413 -5.85 5.90 20.57
C PRO A 413 -6.62 5.78 19.26
N ALA A 414 -6.14 4.91 18.38
CA ALA A 414 -6.79 4.65 17.11
C ALA A 414 -8.19 4.05 17.34
N PRO A 415 -9.17 4.33 16.47
CA PRO A 415 -10.47 3.66 16.56
C PRO A 415 -10.31 2.16 16.25
N ASN A 416 -10.95 1.34 17.06
CA ASN A 416 -11.02 -0.12 16.90
C ASN A 416 -12.17 -0.50 15.98
#